data_bb578a629d5c6ccf8961eed4baa2ae59
#
_entry.id   bb578a629d5c6ccf8961eed4baa2ae59
#
_cell.length_a   1.000
_cell.length_b   1.000
_cell.length_c   1.000
_cell.angle_alpha   90.00
_cell.angle_beta   90.00
_cell.angle_gamma   90.00
#
_symmetry.space_group_name_H-M   'P 1'
#
loop_
_entity.id
_entity.type
_entity.pdbx_description
1 polymer ?
#
loop_
_entity_poly.entity_id
_entity_poly.type
_entity_poly.pdbx_seq_one_letter_code
_entity_poly.pdbx_strand_id
1 'polypeptide(L)'
;MNIIIESHIPYIGDTLDDLGSVRRLAPEEFTPEAVADADALIVRTRTRCDASLLSGSKVRFVATATIGTDHIDLPWCAANGITTVSAPGCNAPAVAQYVWASLLRLLPSVEGKTIGIVGLGHVGSIVAAWGFRLGVRVLACDPPRQRRDGGWNTVSPYEAGGEPFVSLAHIAREADIITFHTPLIRSGEDCTFHMASRDLFRSLLRK
;
A
#
# COMPACT_ATOMS: atom_id res chain seq x y z
N MET A 1 7.19 -11.83 -27.74
CA MET A 1 7.07 -12.11 -26.31
C MET A 1 5.64 -12.58 -26.03
N ASN A 2 5.45 -13.63 -25.25
CA ASN A 2 4.13 -14.14 -24.87
C ASN A 2 3.75 -13.57 -23.51
N ILE A 3 2.74 -12.71 -23.45
CA ILE A 3 2.30 -12.03 -22.24
C ILE A 3 0.93 -12.58 -21.83
N ILE A 4 0.77 -12.92 -20.56
CA ILE A 4 -0.54 -13.27 -20.00
C ILE A 4 -0.96 -12.21 -19.00
N ILE A 5 -2.16 -11.68 -19.17
CA ILE A 5 -2.74 -10.63 -18.33
C ILE A 5 -3.98 -11.18 -17.63
N GLU A 6 -4.09 -10.96 -16.32
CA GLU A 6 -5.33 -11.22 -15.59
C GLU A 6 -6.44 -10.29 -16.10
N SER A 7 -7.53 -10.86 -16.59
CA SER A 7 -8.62 -10.16 -17.26
C SER A 7 -9.33 -9.10 -16.41
N HIS A 8 -9.23 -9.20 -15.08
CA HIS A 8 -9.82 -8.25 -14.13
C HIS A 8 -8.97 -7.01 -13.86
N ILE A 9 -7.86 -6.79 -14.60
CA ILE A 9 -7.09 -5.55 -14.49
C ILE A 9 -7.81 -4.46 -15.29
N PRO A 10 -8.36 -3.42 -14.62
CA PRO A 10 -9.09 -2.38 -15.31
C PRO A 10 -8.13 -1.49 -16.13
N TYR A 11 -8.63 -0.94 -17.22
CA TYR A 11 -7.96 0.08 -18.05
C TYR A 11 -6.63 -0.34 -18.68
N ILE A 12 -6.24 -1.63 -18.65
CA ILE A 12 -5.01 -2.07 -19.28
C ILE A 12 -5.12 -2.06 -20.81
N GLY A 13 -6.35 -2.24 -21.36
CA GLY A 13 -6.63 -2.16 -22.79
C GLY A 13 -5.59 -2.90 -23.64
N ASP A 14 -5.17 -2.26 -24.71
CA ASP A 14 -4.19 -2.78 -25.67
C ASP A 14 -2.78 -2.24 -25.42
N THR A 15 -2.52 -1.71 -24.23
CA THR A 15 -1.26 -1.03 -23.86
C THR A 15 -0.01 -1.91 -24.04
N LEU A 16 -0.16 -3.23 -24.02
CA LEU A 16 0.95 -4.17 -24.13
C LEU A 16 1.00 -4.91 -25.47
N ASP A 17 0.07 -4.66 -26.39
CA ASP A 17 -0.05 -5.41 -27.64
C ASP A 17 1.17 -5.19 -28.57
N ASP A 18 1.81 -4.01 -28.49
CA ASP A 18 3.05 -3.72 -29.23
C ASP A 18 4.27 -4.53 -28.73
N LEU A 19 4.18 -5.13 -27.53
CA LEU A 19 5.28 -5.92 -26.95
C LEU A 19 5.26 -7.39 -27.36
N GLY A 20 4.17 -7.87 -27.95
CA GLY A 20 4.05 -9.26 -28.40
C GLY A 20 2.63 -9.81 -28.37
N SER A 21 2.52 -11.14 -28.31
CA SER A 21 1.23 -11.81 -28.21
C SER A 21 0.68 -11.71 -26.79
N VAL A 22 -0.51 -11.13 -26.65
CA VAL A 22 -1.20 -10.93 -25.36
C VAL A 22 -2.39 -11.88 -25.24
N ARG A 23 -2.41 -12.68 -24.18
CA ARG A 23 -3.58 -13.49 -23.77
C ARG A 23 -4.17 -12.92 -22.49
N ARG A 24 -5.49 -12.93 -22.36
CA ARG A 24 -6.21 -12.52 -21.16
C ARG A 24 -6.89 -13.71 -20.54
N LEU A 25 -6.56 -14.01 -19.28
CA LEU A 25 -7.11 -15.14 -18.53
C LEU A 25 -7.83 -14.63 -17.28
N ALA A 26 -8.93 -15.30 -16.92
CA ALA A 26 -9.52 -15.13 -15.60
C ALA A 26 -8.58 -15.72 -14.52
N PRO A 27 -8.64 -15.26 -13.24
CA PRO A 27 -7.74 -15.75 -12.20
C PRO A 27 -7.70 -17.27 -12.05
N GLU A 28 -8.84 -17.91 -12.22
CA GLU A 28 -9.03 -19.36 -12.15
C GLU A 28 -8.46 -20.15 -13.33
N GLU A 29 -8.13 -19.47 -14.41
CA GLU A 29 -7.53 -20.06 -15.62
C GLU A 29 -6.00 -20.06 -15.59
N PHE A 30 -5.38 -19.45 -14.57
CA PHE A 30 -3.93 -19.49 -14.39
C PHE A 30 -3.52 -20.87 -13.85
N THR A 31 -3.27 -21.79 -14.75
CA THR A 31 -2.73 -23.12 -14.47
C THR A 31 -1.29 -23.26 -14.95
N PRO A 32 -0.50 -24.22 -14.44
CA PRO A 32 0.86 -24.47 -14.94
C PRO A 32 0.93 -24.64 -16.45
N GLU A 33 -0.05 -25.35 -17.04
CA GLU A 33 -0.13 -25.58 -18.47
C GLU A 33 -0.42 -24.28 -19.24
N ALA A 34 -1.32 -23.44 -18.70
CA ALA A 34 -1.71 -22.18 -19.34
C ALA A 34 -0.55 -21.18 -19.38
N VAL A 35 0.34 -21.20 -18.37
CA VAL A 35 1.48 -20.26 -18.26
C VAL A 35 2.80 -20.83 -18.79
N ALA A 36 2.84 -22.10 -19.21
CA ALA A 36 4.06 -22.80 -19.55
C ALA A 36 4.91 -22.11 -20.63
N ASP A 37 4.28 -21.52 -21.63
CA ASP A 37 4.90 -20.83 -22.78
C ASP A 37 4.99 -19.32 -22.62
N ALA A 38 4.50 -18.75 -21.50
CA ALA A 38 4.51 -17.32 -21.25
C ALA A 38 5.93 -16.82 -20.88
N ASP A 39 6.27 -15.64 -21.38
CA ASP A 39 7.49 -14.91 -20.99
C ASP A 39 7.21 -13.97 -19.80
N ALA A 40 6.00 -13.40 -19.76
CA ALA A 40 5.59 -12.43 -18.74
C ALA A 40 4.16 -12.66 -18.26
N LEU A 41 3.92 -12.46 -16.95
CA LEU A 41 2.61 -12.44 -16.34
C LEU A 41 2.31 -11.07 -15.73
N ILE A 42 1.09 -10.57 -15.98
CA ILE A 42 0.58 -9.36 -15.32
C ILE A 42 -0.64 -9.78 -14.50
N VAL A 43 -0.51 -9.78 -13.19
CA VAL A 43 -1.49 -10.40 -12.28
C VAL A 43 -2.08 -9.42 -11.27
N ARG A 44 -3.05 -9.90 -10.49
CA ARG A 44 -3.58 -9.26 -9.29
C ARG A 44 -3.56 -10.24 -8.12
N THR A 45 -4.11 -9.83 -7.00
CA THR A 45 -4.10 -10.56 -5.72
C THR A 45 -4.76 -11.94 -5.73
N ARG A 46 -5.57 -12.26 -6.73
CA ARG A 46 -6.25 -13.57 -6.84
C ARG A 46 -5.38 -14.64 -7.49
N THR A 47 -4.39 -14.24 -8.29
CA THR A 47 -3.48 -15.16 -8.96
C THR A 47 -2.24 -15.34 -8.10
N ARG A 48 -2.10 -16.53 -7.52
CA ARG A 48 -0.92 -16.89 -6.73
C ARG A 48 0.24 -17.27 -7.64
N CYS A 49 1.37 -16.56 -7.50
CA CYS A 49 2.59 -16.79 -8.26
C CYS A 49 3.66 -17.40 -7.34
N ASP A 50 3.73 -18.71 -7.32
CA ASP A 50 4.71 -19.49 -6.55
C ASP A 50 5.21 -20.71 -7.35
N ALA A 51 5.96 -21.58 -6.70
CA ALA A 51 6.48 -22.80 -7.32
C ALA A 51 5.40 -23.66 -7.98
N SER A 52 4.19 -23.72 -7.44
CA SER A 52 3.10 -24.56 -7.97
C SER A 52 2.61 -24.07 -9.33
N LEU A 53 2.62 -22.76 -9.58
CA LEU A 53 2.22 -22.18 -10.86
C LEU A 53 3.38 -22.07 -11.85
N LEU A 54 4.57 -21.69 -11.36
CA LEU A 54 5.65 -21.20 -12.22
C LEU A 54 6.73 -22.22 -12.52
N SER A 55 6.77 -23.37 -11.79
CA SER A 55 7.80 -24.40 -12.04
C SER A 55 7.69 -24.97 -13.46
N GLY A 56 8.84 -24.99 -14.17
CA GLY A 56 8.90 -25.51 -15.54
C GLY A 56 8.35 -24.56 -16.63
N SER A 57 7.83 -23.40 -16.26
CA SER A 57 7.39 -22.38 -17.22
C SER A 57 8.60 -21.60 -17.81
N LYS A 58 8.34 -20.87 -18.91
CA LYS A 58 9.31 -19.95 -19.50
C LYS A 58 9.26 -18.55 -18.87
N VAL A 59 8.41 -18.32 -17.88
CA VAL A 59 8.20 -17.01 -17.26
C VAL A 59 9.51 -16.46 -16.69
N ARG A 60 9.81 -15.20 -17.07
CA ARG A 60 10.97 -14.43 -16.59
C ARG A 60 10.56 -13.13 -15.91
N PHE A 61 9.29 -12.76 -16.03
CA PHE A 61 8.80 -11.51 -15.49
C PHE A 61 7.38 -11.68 -14.91
N VAL A 62 7.17 -11.21 -13.69
CA VAL A 62 5.85 -11.15 -13.05
C VAL A 62 5.63 -9.74 -12.54
N ALA A 63 4.65 -9.04 -13.08
CA ALA A 63 4.19 -7.76 -12.55
C ALA A 63 2.84 -7.93 -11.84
N THR A 64 2.67 -7.27 -10.71
CA THR A 64 1.33 -7.18 -10.12
C THR A 64 0.77 -5.76 -10.27
N ALA A 65 -0.46 -5.67 -10.77
CA ALA A 65 -1.22 -4.43 -10.86
C ALA A 65 -1.78 -4.02 -9.48
N THR A 66 -1.09 -4.39 -8.40
CA THR A 66 -1.43 -4.07 -7.02
C THR A 66 -0.19 -3.61 -6.25
N ILE A 67 -0.39 -3.01 -5.09
CA ILE A 67 0.70 -2.54 -4.23
C ILE A 67 1.33 -3.71 -3.47
N GLY A 68 0.49 -4.55 -2.87
CA GLY A 68 0.93 -5.72 -2.10
C GLY A 68 1.40 -6.86 -2.99
N THR A 69 2.35 -7.64 -2.48
CA THR A 69 2.96 -8.78 -3.15
C THR A 69 2.72 -10.11 -2.42
N ASP A 70 1.77 -10.16 -1.48
CA ASP A 70 1.51 -11.34 -0.64
C ASP A 70 1.11 -12.60 -1.42
N HIS A 71 0.65 -12.42 -2.66
CA HIS A 71 0.30 -13.48 -3.61
C HIS A 71 1.48 -13.93 -4.49
N ILE A 72 2.66 -13.32 -4.34
CA ILE A 72 3.88 -13.66 -5.08
C ILE A 72 4.93 -14.19 -4.10
N ASP A 73 5.46 -15.37 -4.36
CA ASP A 73 6.61 -15.89 -3.62
C ASP A 73 7.89 -15.22 -4.13
N LEU A 74 8.18 -14.03 -3.60
CA LEU A 74 9.34 -13.22 -4.01
C LEU A 74 10.67 -13.97 -3.85
N PRO A 75 10.94 -14.69 -2.72
CA PRO A 75 12.17 -15.47 -2.57
C PRO A 75 12.32 -16.56 -3.63
N TRP A 76 11.25 -17.31 -3.90
CA TRP A 76 11.26 -18.36 -4.90
C TRP A 76 11.45 -17.78 -6.31
N CYS A 77 10.75 -16.72 -6.66
CA CYS A 77 10.90 -16.04 -7.95
C CYS A 77 12.32 -15.57 -8.17
N ALA A 78 12.92 -14.91 -7.18
CA ALA A 78 14.31 -14.44 -7.25
C ALA A 78 15.32 -15.61 -7.43
N ALA A 79 15.13 -16.70 -6.68
CA ALA A 79 15.98 -17.89 -6.80
C ALA A 79 15.88 -18.59 -8.17
N ASN A 80 14.77 -18.40 -8.90
CA ASN A 80 14.54 -18.97 -10.23
C ASN A 80 14.73 -17.96 -11.38
N GLY A 81 15.34 -16.79 -11.11
CA GLY A 81 15.65 -15.79 -12.12
C GLY A 81 14.41 -15.08 -12.70
N ILE A 82 13.32 -15.04 -11.95
CA ILE A 82 12.09 -14.34 -12.32
C ILE A 82 12.12 -12.94 -11.69
N THR A 83 12.10 -11.91 -12.51
CA THR A 83 11.99 -10.52 -12.06
C THR A 83 10.55 -10.23 -11.63
N THR A 84 10.37 -9.68 -10.43
CA THR A 84 9.04 -9.33 -9.91
C THR A 84 8.93 -7.82 -9.71
N VAL A 85 7.79 -7.24 -10.11
CA VAL A 85 7.53 -5.80 -10.00
C VAL A 85 6.13 -5.57 -9.43
N SER A 86 6.02 -4.58 -8.55
CA SER A 86 4.74 -4.04 -8.06
C SER A 86 4.69 -2.53 -8.29
N ALA A 87 3.55 -1.90 -8.01
CA ALA A 87 3.34 -0.47 -8.21
C ALA A 87 3.07 0.26 -6.87
N PRO A 88 4.05 0.32 -5.94
CA PRO A 88 3.84 0.96 -4.65
C PRO A 88 3.49 2.45 -4.83
N GLY A 89 2.44 2.89 -4.14
CA GLY A 89 2.00 4.29 -4.18
C GLY A 89 1.14 4.69 -5.39
N CYS A 90 0.92 3.83 -6.37
CA CYS A 90 0.16 4.19 -7.58
C CYS A 90 -1.26 4.69 -7.28
N ASN A 91 -1.92 4.17 -6.25
CA ASN A 91 -3.25 4.58 -5.82
C ASN A 91 -3.24 5.53 -4.60
N ALA A 92 -2.07 5.94 -4.10
CA ALA A 92 -1.97 6.73 -2.87
C ALA A 92 -2.74 8.06 -2.93
N PRO A 93 -2.75 8.83 -4.04
CA PRO A 93 -3.58 10.02 -4.16
C PRO A 93 -5.07 9.73 -4.04
N ALA A 94 -5.55 8.65 -4.68
CA ALA A 94 -6.97 8.28 -4.63
C ALA A 94 -7.39 7.85 -3.22
N VAL A 95 -6.54 7.11 -2.49
CA VAL A 95 -6.80 6.74 -1.10
C VAL A 95 -6.82 7.97 -0.19
N ALA A 96 -5.86 8.89 -0.34
CA ALA A 96 -5.85 10.14 0.42
C ALA A 96 -7.10 11.00 0.14
N GLN A 97 -7.52 11.07 -1.13
CA GLN A 97 -8.78 11.74 -1.51
C GLN A 97 -9.98 11.10 -0.83
N TYR A 98 -10.06 9.76 -0.81
CA TYR A 98 -11.14 9.06 -0.12
C TYR A 98 -11.18 9.36 1.37
N VAL A 99 -10.02 9.38 2.04
CA VAL A 99 -9.92 9.73 3.47
C VAL A 99 -10.49 11.12 3.72
N TRP A 100 -10.02 12.12 2.99
CA TRP A 100 -10.48 13.50 3.19
C TRP A 100 -11.93 13.72 2.77
N ALA A 101 -12.38 13.11 1.68
CA ALA A 101 -13.79 13.17 1.27
C ALA A 101 -14.71 12.57 2.34
N SER A 102 -14.30 11.46 2.95
CA SER A 102 -15.03 10.82 4.05
C SER A 102 -15.09 11.71 5.28
N LEU A 103 -13.97 12.31 5.69
CA LEU A 103 -13.90 13.19 6.85
C LEU A 103 -14.77 14.44 6.66
N LEU A 104 -14.66 15.10 5.51
CA LEU A 104 -15.45 16.29 5.18
C LEU A 104 -16.96 16.00 5.05
N ARG A 105 -17.32 14.76 4.75
CA ARG A 105 -18.73 14.33 4.70
C ARG A 105 -19.29 14.01 6.08
N LEU A 106 -18.45 13.49 6.99
CA LEU A 106 -18.86 13.03 8.33
C LEU A 106 -18.80 14.13 9.39
N LEU A 107 -17.93 15.10 9.23
CA LEU A 107 -17.68 16.16 10.20
C LEU A 107 -18.22 17.50 9.69
N PRO A 108 -18.83 18.32 10.57
CA PRO A 108 -19.26 19.68 10.22
C PRO A 108 -18.12 20.58 9.77
N SER A 109 -16.95 20.43 10.41
CA SER A 109 -15.67 21.08 10.05
C SER A 109 -14.51 20.23 10.51
N VAL A 110 -13.41 20.30 9.78
CA VAL A 110 -12.11 19.72 10.16
C VAL A 110 -11.13 20.78 10.66
N GLU A 111 -11.43 22.05 10.48
CA GLU A 111 -10.59 23.17 10.92
C GLU A 111 -10.38 23.13 12.44
N GLY A 112 -9.14 23.35 12.88
CA GLY A 112 -8.75 23.33 14.29
C GLY A 112 -8.72 21.94 14.92
N LYS A 113 -9.11 20.87 14.21
CA LYS A 113 -9.01 19.49 14.70
C LYS A 113 -7.59 18.96 14.58
N THR A 114 -7.32 17.91 15.34
CA THR A 114 -6.06 17.18 15.31
C THR A 114 -6.27 15.81 14.67
N ILE A 115 -5.52 15.51 13.60
CA ILE A 115 -5.48 14.20 12.97
C ILE A 115 -4.19 13.46 13.34
N GLY A 116 -4.34 12.24 13.83
CA GLY A 116 -3.24 11.29 14.06
C GLY A 116 -3.10 10.35 12.87
N ILE A 117 -1.94 10.35 12.24
CA ILE A 117 -1.62 9.50 11.09
C ILE A 117 -0.66 8.41 11.56
N VAL A 118 -1.09 7.16 11.45
CA VAL A 118 -0.28 5.98 11.79
C VAL A 118 0.20 5.34 10.48
N GLY A 119 1.50 5.42 10.24
CA GLY A 119 2.13 5.09 8.95
C GLY A 119 2.21 6.31 8.02
N LEU A 120 3.40 6.90 7.90
CA LEU A 120 3.65 8.06 7.05
C LEU A 120 4.37 7.66 5.74
N GLY A 121 3.88 6.58 5.11
CA GLY A 121 4.30 6.10 3.79
C GLY A 121 3.66 6.91 2.64
N HIS A 122 3.48 6.29 1.48
CA HIS A 122 2.91 6.96 0.30
C HIS A 122 1.55 7.62 0.56
N VAL A 123 0.62 6.90 1.20
CA VAL A 123 -0.71 7.44 1.50
C VAL A 123 -0.67 8.44 2.64
N GLY A 124 -0.09 8.04 3.79
CA GLY A 124 -0.07 8.88 4.99
C GLY A 124 0.60 10.23 4.77
N SER A 125 1.64 10.28 3.93
CA SER A 125 2.30 11.52 3.56
C SER A 125 1.39 12.49 2.79
N ILE A 126 0.58 11.98 1.87
CA ILE A 126 -0.39 12.81 1.13
C ILE A 126 -1.52 13.27 2.06
N VAL A 127 -2.01 12.39 2.93
CA VAL A 127 -3.04 12.74 3.92
C VAL A 127 -2.53 13.86 4.84
N ALA A 128 -1.27 13.77 5.30
CA ALA A 128 -0.62 14.80 6.12
C ALA A 128 -0.54 16.13 5.39
N ALA A 129 -0.02 16.14 4.16
CA ALA A 129 0.15 17.36 3.36
C ALA A 129 -1.18 18.07 3.11
N TRP A 130 -2.25 17.33 2.88
CA TRP A 130 -3.59 17.93 2.70
C TRP A 130 -4.18 18.40 4.02
N GLY A 131 -3.90 17.70 5.15
CA GLY A 131 -4.32 18.14 6.48
C GLY A 131 -3.82 19.54 6.81
N PHE A 132 -2.54 19.84 6.57
CA PHE A 132 -2.00 21.17 6.76
C PHE A 132 -2.71 22.25 5.93
N ARG A 133 -2.99 21.94 4.66
CA ARG A 133 -3.70 22.86 3.75
C ARG A 133 -5.14 23.13 4.19
N LEU A 134 -5.74 22.20 4.92
CA LEU A 134 -7.11 22.29 5.46
C LEU A 134 -7.16 22.86 6.89
N GLY A 135 -6.02 23.37 7.42
CA GLY A 135 -5.94 23.93 8.77
C GLY A 135 -6.07 22.87 9.89
N VAL A 136 -5.74 21.62 9.60
CA VAL A 136 -5.76 20.52 10.57
C VAL A 136 -4.38 20.35 11.19
N ARG A 137 -4.30 20.25 12.53
CA ARG A 137 -3.07 19.87 13.21
C ARG A 137 -2.77 18.40 12.94
N VAL A 138 -1.56 18.09 12.46
CA VAL A 138 -1.16 16.73 12.10
C VAL A 138 -0.18 16.18 13.10
N LEU A 139 -0.45 14.96 13.61
CA LEU A 139 0.47 14.15 14.41
C LEU A 139 0.79 12.87 13.63
N ALA A 140 2.06 12.48 13.55
CA ALA A 140 2.48 11.29 12.80
C ALA A 140 3.20 10.28 13.70
N CYS A 141 2.84 9.00 13.54
CA CYS A 141 3.49 7.86 14.16
C CYS A 141 3.97 6.91 13.06
N ASP A 142 5.28 6.79 12.90
CA ASP A 142 5.92 5.86 11.95
C ASP A 142 7.31 5.47 12.51
N PRO A 143 7.39 4.48 13.40
CA PRO A 143 8.64 4.11 14.04
C PRO A 143 9.76 3.70 13.06
N PRO A 144 9.50 2.90 12.01
CA PRO A 144 10.52 2.62 10.99
C PRO A 144 11.08 3.86 10.32
N ARG A 145 10.20 4.80 9.97
CA ARG A 145 10.62 6.06 9.33
C ARG A 145 11.32 6.98 10.33
N GLN A 146 10.87 7.00 11.57
CA GLN A 146 11.54 7.75 12.64
C GLN A 146 12.99 7.29 12.83
N ARG A 147 13.25 5.98 12.83
CA ARG A 147 14.60 5.43 12.93
C ARG A 147 15.49 5.78 11.73
N ARG A 148 14.89 5.89 10.55
CA ARG A 148 15.61 6.20 9.32
C ARG A 148 15.89 7.69 9.14
N ASP A 149 14.87 8.53 9.34
CA ASP A 149 14.85 9.94 8.92
C ASP A 149 14.95 10.92 10.11
N GLY A 150 14.74 10.47 11.35
CA GLY A 150 14.73 11.27 12.57
C GLY A 150 13.49 12.16 12.76
N GLY A 151 12.91 12.65 11.69
CA GLY A 151 11.71 13.50 11.68
C GLY A 151 11.03 13.51 10.31
N TRP A 152 10.02 14.34 10.13
CA TRP A 152 9.31 14.47 8.87
C TRP A 152 8.96 15.94 8.58
N ASN A 153 8.83 16.31 7.30
CA ASN A 153 8.58 17.67 6.88
C ASN A 153 7.08 17.92 6.70
N THR A 154 6.61 19.03 7.23
CA THR A 154 5.20 19.45 7.15
C THR A 154 4.83 20.03 5.79
N VAL A 155 5.80 20.65 5.11
CA VAL A 155 5.59 21.30 3.81
C VAL A 155 5.72 20.31 2.66
N SER A 156 6.73 19.46 2.73
CA SER A 156 6.94 18.36 1.79
C SER A 156 7.11 17.05 2.57
N PRO A 157 6.09 16.19 2.59
CA PRO A 157 6.15 14.92 3.31
C PRO A 157 7.18 13.94 2.74
N TYR A 158 7.80 14.28 1.62
CA TYR A 158 8.85 13.50 0.98
C TYR A 158 10.27 13.97 1.33
N GLU A 159 10.40 15.11 2.04
CA GLU A 159 11.68 15.63 2.51
C GLU A 159 11.91 15.24 3.96
N ALA A 160 13.14 14.90 4.31
CA ALA A 160 13.53 14.59 5.68
C ALA A 160 13.61 15.86 6.54
N GLY A 161 13.29 15.74 7.84
CA GLY A 161 13.39 16.83 8.82
C GLY A 161 12.07 17.55 9.09
N GLY A 162 12.07 18.41 10.09
CA GLY A 162 10.91 19.20 10.51
C GLY A 162 10.23 18.64 11.77
N GLU A 163 8.97 18.25 11.66
CA GLU A 163 8.18 17.81 12.81
C GLU A 163 8.66 16.46 13.38
N PRO A 164 8.65 16.30 14.70
CA PRO A 164 8.99 15.03 15.33
C PRO A 164 7.87 14.01 15.13
N PHE A 165 8.25 12.73 15.03
CA PHE A 165 7.29 11.63 15.19
C PHE A 165 6.85 11.52 16.65
N VAL A 166 5.61 11.11 16.83
CA VAL A 166 5.03 10.86 18.15
C VAL A 166 4.63 9.40 18.32
N SER A 167 4.46 8.95 19.57
CA SER A 167 3.98 7.59 19.82
C SER A 167 2.49 7.43 19.50
N LEU A 168 2.06 6.20 19.23
CA LEU A 168 0.63 5.88 19.06
C LEU A 168 -0.18 6.26 20.32
N ALA A 169 0.40 6.10 21.50
CA ALA A 169 -0.22 6.53 22.76
C ALA A 169 -0.40 8.06 22.85
N HIS A 170 0.52 8.83 22.28
CA HIS A 170 0.37 10.28 22.18
C HIS A 170 -0.75 10.66 21.21
N ILE A 171 -0.80 10.03 20.04
CA ILE A 171 -1.90 10.19 19.06
C ILE A 171 -3.24 9.90 19.75
N ALA A 172 -3.36 8.80 20.50
CA ALA A 172 -4.58 8.41 21.17
C ALA A 172 -5.07 9.45 22.19
N ARG A 173 -4.16 10.21 22.82
CA ARG A 173 -4.51 11.28 23.76
C ARG A 173 -4.89 12.59 23.08
N GLU A 174 -4.25 12.94 21.99
CA GLU A 174 -4.32 14.29 21.41
C GLU A 174 -5.23 14.36 20.18
N ALA A 175 -5.31 13.29 19.38
CA ALA A 175 -6.00 13.34 18.10
C ALA A 175 -7.52 13.24 18.25
N ASP A 176 -8.26 14.05 17.49
CA ASP A 176 -9.71 13.94 17.28
C ASP A 176 -10.04 12.87 16.24
N ILE A 177 -9.13 12.65 15.31
CA ILE A 177 -9.25 11.74 14.17
C ILE A 177 -8.01 10.87 14.13
N ILE A 178 -8.18 9.56 13.92
CA ILE A 178 -7.03 8.66 13.69
C ILE A 178 -7.23 7.92 12.37
N THR A 179 -6.17 7.87 11.55
CA THR A 179 -6.15 7.13 10.30
C THR A 179 -4.91 6.24 10.22
N PHE A 180 -5.09 5.00 9.73
CA PHE A 180 -4.04 3.98 9.65
C PHE A 180 -3.67 3.71 8.20
N HIS A 181 -2.38 3.81 7.89
CA HIS A 181 -1.80 3.59 6.55
C HIS A 181 -0.57 2.70 6.63
N THR A 182 -0.63 1.67 7.46
CA THR A 182 0.46 0.73 7.68
C THR A 182 0.24 -0.58 6.92
N PRO A 183 1.30 -1.27 6.48
CA PRO A 183 1.20 -2.65 6.03
C PRO A 183 0.82 -3.57 7.21
N LEU A 184 0.31 -4.76 6.91
CA LEU A 184 0.07 -5.79 7.92
C LEU A 184 1.38 -6.52 8.24
N ILE A 185 1.96 -6.20 9.40
CA ILE A 185 3.14 -6.89 9.96
C ILE A 185 2.68 -7.67 11.19
N ARG A 186 2.87 -9.00 11.16
CA ARG A 186 2.30 -9.89 12.20
C ARG A 186 3.18 -10.08 13.42
N SER A 187 4.49 -9.80 13.32
CA SER A 187 5.45 -10.01 14.40
C SER A 187 6.66 -9.09 14.27
N GLY A 188 7.46 -9.01 15.31
CA GLY A 188 8.67 -8.17 15.36
C GLY A 188 8.39 -6.80 15.96
N GLU A 189 9.44 -5.95 16.00
CA GLU A 189 9.41 -4.61 16.61
C GLU A 189 8.33 -3.71 15.96
N ASP A 190 8.16 -3.80 14.63
CA ASP A 190 7.22 -3.00 13.88
C ASP A 190 5.87 -3.70 13.64
N CYS A 191 5.46 -4.59 14.54
CA CYS A 191 4.20 -5.30 14.46
C CYS A 191 3.01 -4.34 14.39
N THR A 192 2.20 -4.47 13.34
CA THR A 192 0.97 -3.67 13.14
C THR A 192 -0.30 -4.48 13.36
N PHE A 193 -0.16 -5.80 13.59
CA PHE A 193 -1.29 -6.68 13.83
C PHE A 193 -2.05 -6.26 15.09
N HIS A 194 -3.35 -6.05 14.99
CA HIS A 194 -4.22 -5.56 16.06
C HIS A 194 -3.82 -4.20 16.66
N MET A 195 -3.09 -3.36 15.93
CA MET A 195 -2.68 -2.03 16.39
C MET A 195 -3.88 -1.15 16.76
N ALA A 196 -4.97 -1.18 15.97
CA ALA A 196 -6.25 -0.58 16.32
C ALA A 196 -6.98 -1.44 17.36
N SER A 197 -6.46 -1.51 18.58
CA SER A 197 -6.96 -2.36 19.65
C SER A 197 -8.15 -1.75 20.39
N ARG A 198 -8.86 -2.59 21.18
CA ARG A 198 -9.93 -2.11 22.09
C ARG A 198 -9.44 -1.04 23.07
N ASP A 199 -8.20 -1.14 23.54
CA ASP A 199 -7.65 -0.19 24.49
C ASP A 199 -7.33 1.16 23.84
N LEU A 200 -6.90 1.17 22.58
CA LEU A 200 -6.79 2.39 21.79
C LEU A 200 -8.15 3.08 21.68
N PHE A 201 -9.20 2.36 21.28
CA PHE A 201 -10.56 2.94 21.18
C PHE A 201 -11.10 3.43 22.52
N ARG A 202 -10.85 2.72 23.63
CA ARG A 202 -11.23 3.18 24.97
C ARG A 202 -10.54 4.48 25.37
N SER A 203 -9.30 4.70 24.94
CA SER A 203 -8.58 5.96 25.21
C SER A 203 -9.19 7.15 24.47
N LEU A 204 -9.73 6.92 23.26
CA LEU A 204 -10.42 7.95 22.47
C LEU A 204 -11.78 8.34 23.06
N LEU A 205 -12.49 7.39 23.67
CA LEU A 205 -13.82 7.64 24.27
C LEU A 205 -13.77 8.40 25.60
N ARG A 206 -12.58 8.63 26.17
CA ARG A 206 -12.41 9.38 27.43
C ARG A 206 -12.24 10.89 27.24
N LYS A 207 -12.41 11.35 26.01
CA LYS A 207 -12.46 12.76 25.62
C LYS A 207 -13.93 13.20 25.46
#